data_f1ab22e400382774501c51dca18538ae
#
_entry.id   f1ab22e400382774501c51dca18538ae
#
_cell.length_a   1.000
_cell.length_b   1.000
_cell.length_c   1.000
_cell.angle_alpha   90.00
_cell.angle_beta   90.00
_cell.angle_gamma   90.00
#
_symmetry.space_group_name_H-M   'P 1'
#
loop_
_entity.id
_entity.type
_entity.pdbx_description
1 polymer ?
#
loop_
_entity_poly.entity_id
_entity_poly.type
_entity_poly.pdbx_seq_one_letter_code
_entity_poly.pdbx_strand_id
1 'polypeptide(L)'
;MSVRSPDIVQPQRPLPETGIGLRAPHVRQILAEKPNAGFLEAHSENYFGGGPARADLLQLRKDYPISLHGVGLSLGRADGLDASHLDAIAVLVRDVDPFLVSEHISWSAIGDKHVPDLLPL
;
A
#
# COMPACT_ATOMS: atom_id res chain seq x y z
N MET A 1 -1.41 -32.83 -18.66
CA MET A 1 -1.04 -31.41 -18.83
C MET A 1 -0.40 -30.93 -17.55
N SER A 2 0.87 -30.63 -17.55
CA SER A 2 1.56 -30.08 -16.40
C SER A 2 1.28 -28.58 -16.35
N VAL A 3 0.53 -28.13 -15.36
CA VAL A 3 0.38 -26.69 -15.08
C VAL A 3 1.70 -26.23 -14.47
N ARG A 4 2.50 -25.48 -15.22
CA ARG A 4 3.65 -24.80 -14.64
C ARG A 4 3.13 -23.80 -13.61
N SER A 5 3.53 -23.96 -12.37
CA SER A 5 3.36 -22.91 -11.36
C SER A 5 4.01 -21.63 -11.90
N PRO A 6 3.36 -20.48 -11.77
CA PRO A 6 4.00 -19.23 -12.15
C PRO A 6 5.33 -19.13 -11.40
N ASP A 7 6.40 -18.85 -12.14
CA ASP A 7 7.70 -18.61 -11.54
C ASP A 7 7.54 -17.46 -10.53
N ILE A 8 7.69 -17.78 -9.25
CA ILE A 8 7.75 -16.76 -8.20
C ILE A 8 9.06 -16.01 -8.46
N VAL A 9 8.95 -14.84 -9.06
CA VAL A 9 10.10 -13.95 -9.23
C VAL A 9 10.59 -13.56 -7.84
N GLN A 10 11.70 -14.15 -7.43
CA GLN A 10 12.36 -13.76 -6.19
C GLN A 10 12.81 -12.30 -6.30
N PRO A 11 12.59 -11.47 -5.28
CA PRO A 11 13.09 -10.11 -5.32
C PRO A 11 14.60 -10.10 -5.49
N GLN A 12 15.09 -9.40 -6.51
CA GLN A 12 16.52 -9.33 -6.85
C GLN A 12 17.35 -8.54 -5.81
N ARG A 13 16.69 -7.93 -4.83
CA ARG A 13 17.33 -7.18 -3.73
C ARG A 13 16.88 -7.76 -2.39
N PRO A 14 17.79 -7.83 -1.39
CA PRO A 14 17.37 -8.19 -0.05
C PRO A 14 16.29 -7.21 0.43
N LEU A 15 15.23 -7.76 1.06
CA LEU A 15 14.17 -6.95 1.64
C LEU A 15 14.71 -6.13 2.81
N PRO A 16 14.30 -4.85 2.95
CA PRO A 16 14.68 -4.05 4.12
C PRO A 16 14.15 -4.71 5.40
N GLU A 17 14.99 -4.77 6.42
CA GLU A 17 14.66 -5.48 7.66
C GLU A 17 13.73 -4.68 8.59
N THR A 18 13.91 -3.35 8.65
CA THR A 18 13.19 -2.50 9.61
C THR A 18 12.77 -1.19 8.95
N GLY A 19 11.53 -0.83 9.17
CA GLY A 19 10.96 0.43 8.68
C GLY A 19 10.04 1.09 9.69
N ILE A 20 9.51 2.24 9.32
CA ILE A 20 8.58 3.01 10.14
C ILE A 20 7.32 3.36 9.35
N GLY A 21 6.19 3.50 10.07
CA GLY A 21 4.95 3.98 9.49
C GLY A 21 5.04 5.46 9.13
N LEU A 22 4.70 5.78 7.89
CA LEU A 22 4.64 7.15 7.41
C LEU A 22 3.33 7.80 7.85
N ARG A 23 3.41 8.85 8.65
CA ARG A 23 2.26 9.61 9.15
C ARG A 23 2.31 11.05 8.62
N ALA A 24 1.16 11.58 8.21
CA ALA A 24 1.07 12.92 7.61
C ALA A 24 1.79 14.01 8.38
N PRO A 25 1.70 14.11 9.73
CA PRO A 25 2.41 15.15 10.49
C PRO A 25 3.93 15.11 10.39
N HIS A 26 4.50 13.95 10.06
CA HIS A 26 5.96 13.76 10.03
C HIS A 26 6.57 13.83 8.62
N VAL A 27 5.75 13.90 7.58
CA VAL A 27 6.22 13.86 6.19
C VAL A 27 7.25 14.96 5.91
N ARG A 28 6.96 16.20 6.32
CA ARG A 28 7.88 17.33 6.10
C ARG A 28 9.19 17.18 6.85
N GLN A 29 9.15 16.66 8.06
CA GLN A 29 10.35 16.37 8.84
C GLN A 29 11.21 15.30 8.18
N ILE A 30 10.60 14.19 7.74
CA ILE A 30 11.32 13.11 7.08
C ILE A 30 11.95 13.57 5.76
N LEU A 31 11.24 14.39 4.97
CA LEU A 31 11.79 15.00 3.76
C LEU A 31 13.01 15.89 4.02
N ALA A 32 12.98 16.65 5.12
CA ALA A 32 14.05 17.58 5.48
C ALA A 32 15.24 16.90 6.14
N GLU A 33 15.00 16.00 7.09
CA GLU A 33 16.04 15.42 7.95
C GLU A 33 16.59 14.09 7.40
N LYS A 34 15.84 13.41 6.55
CA LYS A 34 16.19 12.11 5.97
C LYS A 34 16.72 11.11 6.99
N PRO A 35 15.93 10.78 8.04
CA PRO A 35 16.34 9.85 9.08
C PRO A 35 16.71 8.48 8.48
N ASN A 36 17.59 7.76 9.16
CA ASN A 36 17.97 6.42 8.74
C ASN A 36 16.89 5.41 9.07
N ALA A 37 16.11 5.03 8.07
CA ALA A 37 15.11 3.98 8.15
C ALA A 37 15.25 3.05 6.96
N GLY A 38 15.01 1.76 7.14
CA GLY A 38 15.11 0.78 6.06
C GLY A 38 14.02 0.96 5.01
N PHE A 39 12.80 1.32 5.43
CA PHE A 39 11.67 1.63 4.56
C PHE A 39 10.62 2.48 5.27
N LEU A 40 9.70 3.03 4.49
CA LEU A 40 8.51 3.71 5.00
C LEU A 40 7.27 2.94 4.58
N GLU A 41 6.32 2.75 5.50
CA GLU A 41 5.02 2.17 5.19
C GLU A 41 3.95 3.25 5.11
N ALA A 42 3.27 3.33 3.97
CA ALA A 42 2.22 4.28 3.69
C ALA A 42 0.87 3.57 3.55
N HIS A 43 -0.20 4.16 4.10
CA HIS A 43 -1.56 3.68 3.88
C HIS A 43 -2.01 4.04 2.46
N SER A 44 -2.31 3.03 1.66
CA SER A 44 -2.60 3.20 0.22
C SER A 44 -3.74 4.18 -0.04
N GLU A 45 -4.84 4.08 0.71
CA GLU A 45 -6.04 4.88 0.52
C GLU A 45 -5.80 6.39 0.69
N ASN A 46 -4.83 6.78 1.51
CA ASN A 46 -4.48 8.17 1.73
C ASN A 46 -3.86 8.84 0.50
N TYR A 47 -3.48 8.07 -0.50
CA TYR A 47 -2.75 8.54 -1.68
C TYR A 47 -3.50 8.33 -3.00
N PHE A 48 -4.72 7.83 -2.97
CA PHE A 48 -5.52 7.58 -4.18
C PHE A 48 -5.89 8.85 -4.96
N GLY A 49 -6.12 9.93 -4.25
CA GLY A 49 -6.60 11.18 -4.83
C GLY A 49 -5.55 11.99 -5.61
N GLY A 50 -4.28 11.59 -5.59
CA GLY A 50 -3.21 12.43 -6.13
C GLY A 50 -2.93 13.66 -5.26
N GLY A 51 -2.47 14.75 -5.86
CA GLY A 51 -2.22 16.00 -5.15
C GLY A 51 -0.94 16.06 -4.32
N PRO A 52 -0.83 16.99 -3.35
CA PRO A 52 0.40 17.24 -2.62
C PRO A 52 0.90 16.04 -1.81
N ALA A 53 0.00 15.30 -1.17
CA ALA A 53 0.37 14.12 -0.38
C ALA A 53 1.04 13.06 -1.26
N ARG A 54 0.48 12.79 -2.44
CA ARG A 54 1.07 11.86 -3.39
C ARG A 54 2.41 12.35 -3.93
N ALA A 55 2.53 13.64 -4.22
CA ALA A 55 3.78 14.25 -4.65
C ALA A 55 4.88 14.09 -3.59
N ASP A 56 4.55 14.29 -2.32
CA ASP A 56 5.47 14.08 -1.20
C ASP A 56 5.88 12.59 -1.08
N LEU A 57 4.95 11.65 -1.26
CA LEU A 57 5.25 10.22 -1.25
C LEU A 57 6.22 9.84 -2.38
N LEU A 58 6.00 10.36 -3.58
CA LEU A 58 6.90 10.13 -4.72
C LEU A 58 8.28 10.73 -4.48
N GLN A 59 8.36 11.86 -3.78
CA GLN A 59 9.63 12.47 -3.38
C GLN A 59 10.35 11.59 -2.35
N LEU A 60 9.66 11.08 -1.33
CA LEU A 60 10.20 10.16 -0.34
C LEU A 60 10.68 8.84 -0.97
N ARG A 61 9.98 8.35 -1.99
CA ARG A 61 10.35 7.13 -2.71
C ARG A 61 11.75 7.20 -3.33
N LYS A 62 12.26 8.37 -3.63
CA LYS A 62 13.62 8.55 -4.15
C LYS A 62 14.69 8.19 -3.12
N ASP A 63 14.39 8.38 -1.85
CA ASP A 63 15.33 8.15 -0.75
C ASP A 63 15.05 6.86 0.03
N TYR A 64 13.80 6.35 -0.01
CA TYR A 64 13.36 5.19 0.78
C TYR A 64 12.61 4.16 -0.07
N PRO A 65 12.79 2.87 0.19
CA PRO A 65 11.82 1.86 -0.23
C PRO A 65 10.46 2.15 0.42
N ILE A 66 9.38 1.94 -0.32
CA ILE A 66 8.02 2.15 0.17
C ILE A 66 7.29 0.81 0.26
N SER A 67 6.67 0.53 1.40
CA SER A 67 5.63 -0.47 1.57
C SER A 67 4.27 0.22 1.50
N LEU A 68 3.37 -0.28 0.67
CA LEU A 68 1.99 0.18 0.62
C LEU A 68 1.11 -0.79 1.41
N HIS A 69 0.37 -0.27 2.38
CA HIS A 69 -0.56 -1.05 3.20
C HIS A 69 -1.97 -0.55 3.02
N GLY A 70 -2.85 -1.42 2.49
CA GLY A 70 -4.26 -1.14 2.32
C GLY A 70 -5.08 -1.53 3.54
N VAL A 71 -6.14 -0.80 3.80
CA VAL A 71 -7.06 -1.06 4.93
C VAL A 71 -8.51 -1.18 4.51
N GLY A 72 -8.87 -0.75 3.31
CA GLY A 72 -10.25 -0.60 2.87
C GLY A 72 -10.69 -1.48 1.71
N LEU A 73 -9.84 -2.37 1.18
CA LEU A 73 -10.22 -3.22 0.04
C LEU A 73 -11.29 -4.25 0.40
N SER A 74 -11.39 -4.62 1.67
CA SER A 74 -12.40 -5.59 2.14
C SER A 74 -12.29 -6.95 1.44
N LEU A 75 -11.12 -7.59 1.55
CA LEU A 75 -10.84 -8.87 0.87
C LEU A 75 -11.84 -9.95 1.20
N GLY A 76 -12.41 -9.93 2.40
CA GLY A 76 -13.38 -10.92 2.89
C GLY A 76 -14.83 -10.62 2.58
N ARG A 77 -15.14 -9.60 1.77
CA ARG A 77 -16.54 -9.31 1.43
C ARG A 77 -17.16 -10.42 0.58
N ALA A 78 -18.44 -10.70 0.83
CA ALA A 78 -19.15 -11.81 0.21
C ALA A 78 -19.54 -11.56 -1.26
N ASP A 79 -19.61 -10.31 -1.70
CA ASP A 79 -20.12 -9.89 -3.01
C ASP A 79 -19.01 -9.56 -4.04
N GLY A 80 -17.77 -9.96 -3.75
CA GLY A 80 -16.62 -9.73 -4.63
C GLY A 80 -15.93 -8.40 -4.38
N LEU A 81 -14.75 -8.22 -4.97
CA LEU A 81 -13.93 -7.05 -4.75
C LEU A 81 -14.44 -5.83 -5.53
N ASP A 82 -14.24 -4.66 -4.94
CA ASP A 82 -14.51 -3.38 -5.60
C ASP A 82 -13.47 -3.12 -6.70
N ALA A 83 -13.89 -3.18 -7.96
CA ALA A 83 -13.02 -2.98 -9.10
C ALA A 83 -12.39 -1.58 -9.13
N SER A 84 -13.13 -0.55 -8.73
CA SER A 84 -12.59 0.82 -8.72
C SER A 84 -11.53 1.01 -7.64
N HIS A 85 -11.66 0.36 -6.50
CA HIS A 85 -10.64 0.34 -5.45
C HIS A 85 -9.38 -0.39 -5.93
N LEU A 86 -9.54 -1.53 -6.58
CA LEU A 86 -8.42 -2.27 -7.18
C LEU A 86 -7.69 -1.45 -8.24
N ASP A 87 -8.41 -0.74 -9.09
CA ASP A 87 -7.83 0.14 -10.10
C ASP A 87 -7.02 1.28 -9.45
N ALA A 88 -7.53 1.87 -8.38
CA ALA A 88 -6.83 2.90 -7.63
C ALA A 88 -5.53 2.37 -7.00
N ILE A 89 -5.57 1.17 -6.43
CA ILE A 89 -4.36 0.49 -5.94
C ILE A 89 -3.37 0.25 -7.09
N ALA A 90 -3.83 -0.25 -8.22
CA ALA A 90 -2.96 -0.54 -9.37
C ALA A 90 -2.26 0.72 -9.89
N VAL A 91 -2.97 1.83 -9.98
CA VAL A 91 -2.39 3.13 -10.37
C VAL A 91 -1.33 3.58 -9.37
N LEU A 92 -1.63 3.49 -8.08
CA LEU A 92 -0.69 3.87 -7.03
C LEU A 92 0.57 3.00 -7.04
N VAL A 93 0.41 1.69 -7.17
CA VAL A 93 1.52 0.72 -7.27
C VAL A 93 2.42 1.04 -8.45
N ARG A 94 1.84 1.31 -9.61
CA ARG A 94 2.60 1.69 -10.80
C ARG A 94 3.43 2.96 -10.59
N ASP A 95 2.85 3.98 -9.94
CA ASP A 95 3.49 5.28 -9.79
C ASP A 95 4.53 5.30 -8.67
N VAL A 96 4.29 4.57 -7.59
CA VAL A 96 5.19 4.51 -6.41
C VAL A 96 6.28 3.45 -6.58
N ASP A 97 6.01 2.38 -7.30
CA ASP A 97 6.91 1.22 -7.41
C ASP A 97 7.34 0.70 -6.02
N PRO A 98 6.38 0.24 -5.18
CA PRO A 98 6.67 -0.24 -3.84
C PRO A 98 7.40 -1.58 -3.87
N PHE A 99 8.16 -1.88 -2.82
CA PHE A 99 8.77 -3.21 -2.66
C PHE A 99 7.78 -4.23 -2.07
N LEU A 100 6.74 -3.76 -1.41
CA LEU A 100 5.71 -4.58 -0.77
C LEU A 100 4.35 -3.90 -0.87
N VAL A 101 3.32 -4.72 -1.13
CA VAL A 101 1.91 -4.32 -1.05
C VAL A 101 1.21 -5.30 -0.13
N SER A 102 0.49 -4.80 0.86
CA SER A 102 -0.25 -5.60 1.82
C SER A 102 -1.66 -5.06 2.04
N GLU A 103 -2.54 -5.91 2.55
CA GLU A 103 -3.92 -5.57 2.85
C GLU A 103 -4.42 -6.38 4.05
N HIS A 104 -5.43 -5.88 4.76
CA HIS A 104 -6.08 -6.61 5.82
C HIS A 104 -6.93 -7.76 5.31
N ILE A 105 -6.83 -8.92 5.95
CA ILE A 105 -7.74 -10.04 5.76
C ILE A 105 -8.97 -9.79 6.62
N SER A 106 -9.88 -8.96 6.12
CA SER A 106 -11.06 -8.50 6.83
C SER A 106 -12.20 -8.24 5.86
N TRP A 107 -13.38 -7.94 6.39
CA TRP A 107 -14.45 -7.35 5.60
C TRP A 107 -14.93 -6.05 6.24
N SER A 108 -15.29 -5.08 5.44
CA SER A 108 -15.76 -3.76 5.86
C SER A 108 -16.83 -3.19 4.94
N ALA A 109 -17.21 -3.96 3.92
CA ALA A 109 -18.22 -3.54 2.95
C ALA A 109 -19.02 -4.71 2.42
N ILE A 110 -20.29 -4.44 2.08
CA ILE A 110 -21.16 -5.33 1.31
C ILE A 110 -22.14 -4.47 0.52
N GLY A 111 -22.27 -4.71 -0.79
CA GLY A 111 -23.00 -3.83 -1.68
C GLY A 111 -22.47 -2.41 -1.63
N ASP A 112 -23.35 -1.44 -1.42
CA ASP A 112 -23.03 -0.01 -1.24
C ASP A 112 -22.81 0.42 0.21
N LYS A 113 -22.90 -0.55 1.14
CA LYS A 113 -22.76 -0.28 2.58
C LYS A 113 -21.32 -0.51 3.04
N HIS A 114 -20.79 0.49 3.70
CA HIS A 114 -19.47 0.44 4.32
C HIS A 114 -19.58 0.63 5.82
N VAL A 115 -18.77 -0.09 6.57
CA VAL A 115 -18.61 0.09 8.01
C VAL A 115 -17.20 0.64 8.29
N PRO A 116 -17.03 1.50 9.30
CA PRO A 116 -15.74 2.12 9.60
C PRO A 116 -14.78 1.19 10.37
N ASP A 117 -15.05 -0.10 10.37
CA ASP A 117 -14.30 -1.11 11.10
C ASP A 117 -13.75 -2.18 10.17
N LEU A 118 -12.70 -2.87 10.61
CA LEU A 118 -12.16 -4.06 9.97
C LEU A 118 -12.71 -5.28 10.71
N LEU A 119 -13.73 -5.89 10.15
CA LEU A 119 -14.41 -7.01 10.77
C LEU A 119 -13.70 -8.34 10.43
N PRO A 120 -13.63 -9.29 11.36
CA PRO A 120 -12.99 -10.58 11.13
C PRO A 120 -13.79 -11.44 10.14
N LEU A 121 -13.10 -12.34 9.49
CA LEU A 121 -13.70 -13.37 8.64
C LEU A 121 -14.36 -14.47 9.46
#